data_f5b9fb79d8a2341555ae21bfbebb5763
#
_entry.id   f5b9fb79d8a2341555ae21bfbebb5763
#
_cell.length_a   1.000
_cell.length_b   1.000
_cell.length_c   1.000
_cell.angle_alpha   90.00
_cell.angle_beta   90.00
_cell.angle_gamma   90.00
#
_symmetry.space_group_name_H-M   'P 1'
#
loop_
_entity.id
_entity.type
_entity.pdbx_description
1 polymer ?
#
loop_
_entity_poly.entity_id
_entity_poly.type
_entity_poly.pdbx_seq_one_letter_code
_entity_poly.pdbx_strand_id
1 'polypeptide(L)'
;MIGLLKVVACQALSQISVDKNRIQVYKENPQYWQHKSEPVLLLGGSVEDNLFQIPNLKEHLDLLQSVGGNYVRCTMSCRDEGNVWQFNEVEGLYNLDQWNEEFWQRFNNFLRLTAERDIIVQIEVWATFDYYRLNWDINPFNPKNNVNYTFAQTNLPEVVDSHPTQTENNFFWSVPAENNQRIVLKYQEKFVDQILFYSLKFDHVLYCMDNETSVTPEWGKFWAEYIQAKANDAEVNVETTEMWDSHNLFHTQHQNTLGHPELYSFCDASQNNHQRGQKHWDNAQKFRAQLNPVRPINSVKIYGSDQYHFGDDQDGFERFWRNVFGGMASARFHRPPSGLGLGPLACRHLKSMRMLTDNIHIFSCQPNNHLLSNRRENQAYAITNIGKEVAVYFPKSGTIDIDLSLFDADLTLQWLNINQSEWLNQMSVHGGKVVALTTPSQGHWAVLIR
;
A
#
# COMPACT_ATOMS: atom_id res chain seq x y z
N MET A 1 -56.05 -5.50 -35.71
CA MET A 1 -55.12 -4.52 -35.11
C MET A 1 -54.83 -4.99 -33.71
N ILE A 2 -53.72 -5.68 -33.54
CA ILE A 2 -53.27 -6.21 -32.23
C ILE A 2 -52.05 -5.39 -31.86
N GLY A 3 -52.21 -4.55 -30.85
CA GLY A 3 -51.14 -3.72 -30.34
C GLY A 3 -50.22 -4.52 -29.43
N LEU A 4 -48.94 -4.63 -29.81
CA LEU A 4 -47.86 -5.13 -28.93
C LEU A 4 -47.48 -4.06 -27.91
N LEU A 5 -47.79 -4.29 -26.64
CA LEU A 5 -47.19 -3.57 -25.53
C LEU A 5 -45.76 -4.10 -25.34
N LYS A 6 -44.75 -3.26 -25.61
CA LYS A 6 -43.37 -3.46 -25.14
C LYS A 6 -43.31 -3.09 -23.67
N VAL A 7 -43.14 -4.10 -22.83
CA VAL A 7 -42.75 -3.90 -21.43
C VAL A 7 -41.24 -3.62 -21.42
N VAL A 8 -40.86 -2.37 -21.21
CA VAL A 8 -39.48 -1.99 -20.91
C VAL A 8 -39.28 -2.26 -19.42
N ALA A 9 -38.61 -3.35 -19.09
CA ALA A 9 -38.13 -3.60 -17.74
C ALA A 9 -36.96 -2.65 -17.48
N CYS A 10 -37.24 -1.57 -16.74
CA CYS A 10 -36.21 -0.70 -16.17
C CYS A 10 -35.63 -1.47 -14.99
N GLN A 11 -34.46 -2.08 -15.15
CA GLN A 11 -33.67 -2.57 -14.03
C GLN A 11 -33.19 -1.34 -13.26
N ALA A 12 -33.82 -1.05 -12.13
CA ALA A 12 -33.30 -0.14 -11.15
C ALA A 12 -32.01 -0.77 -10.59
N LEU A 13 -30.86 -0.24 -10.99
CA LEU A 13 -29.61 -0.43 -10.27
C LEU A 13 -29.86 0.13 -8.86
N SER A 14 -30.00 -0.75 -7.88
CA SER A 14 -30.01 -0.36 -6.47
C SER A 14 -28.67 0.35 -6.21
N GLN A 15 -28.70 1.66 -5.99
CA GLN A 15 -27.55 2.39 -5.51
C GLN A 15 -27.27 1.84 -4.10
N ILE A 16 -26.19 1.05 -3.98
CA ILE A 16 -25.64 0.67 -2.68
C ILE A 16 -25.38 1.97 -1.93
N SER A 17 -25.94 2.11 -0.74
CA SER A 17 -25.69 3.29 0.08
C SER A 17 -24.21 3.31 0.43
N VAL A 18 -23.51 4.36 0.02
CA VAL A 18 -22.08 4.52 0.33
C VAL A 18 -21.91 4.58 1.84
N ASP A 19 -21.31 3.55 2.43
CA ASP A 19 -20.94 3.58 3.85
C ASP A 19 -19.82 4.61 4.03
N LYS A 20 -20.17 5.75 4.63
CA LYS A 20 -19.23 6.87 4.83
C LYS A 20 -18.12 6.55 5.83
N ASN A 21 -18.28 5.50 6.61
CA ASN A 21 -17.24 5.06 7.55
C ASN A 21 -16.15 4.27 6.86
N ARG A 22 -16.49 3.55 5.80
CA ARG A 22 -15.56 2.68 5.08
C ARG A 22 -14.47 3.47 4.37
N ILE A 23 -13.24 2.91 4.39
CA ILE A 23 -12.14 3.45 3.61
C ILE A 23 -12.52 3.49 2.12
N GLN A 24 -12.36 4.63 1.49
CA GLN A 24 -12.71 4.89 0.10
C GLN A 24 -11.89 6.04 -0.48
N VAL A 25 -11.91 6.21 -1.79
CA VAL A 25 -11.27 7.35 -2.44
C VAL A 25 -11.90 8.66 -1.96
N TYR A 26 -11.09 9.62 -1.54
CA TYR A 26 -11.55 10.93 -1.08
C TYR A 26 -12.08 11.77 -2.24
N LYS A 27 -13.37 12.10 -2.24
CA LYS A 27 -14.05 12.74 -3.38
C LYS A 27 -13.55 14.14 -3.71
N GLU A 28 -13.16 14.92 -2.70
CA GLU A 28 -12.70 16.30 -2.90
C GLU A 28 -11.27 16.34 -3.44
N ASN A 29 -10.45 15.33 -3.12
CA ASN A 29 -9.12 15.14 -3.70
C ASN A 29 -8.86 13.63 -3.91
N PRO A 30 -9.14 13.08 -5.09
CA PRO A 30 -9.02 11.64 -5.37
C PRO A 30 -7.58 11.07 -5.28
N GLN A 31 -6.58 11.89 -5.02
CA GLN A 31 -5.23 11.43 -4.72
C GLN A 31 -5.11 10.75 -3.36
N TYR A 32 -6.07 10.96 -2.46
CA TYR A 32 -6.02 10.52 -1.08
C TYR A 32 -7.20 9.62 -0.73
N TRP A 33 -7.13 9.06 0.45
CA TRP A 33 -8.16 8.24 1.06
C TRP A 33 -9.08 9.05 1.94
N GLN A 34 -10.28 8.56 2.13
CA GLN A 34 -11.24 9.00 3.15
C GLN A 34 -11.60 7.80 4.03
N HIS A 35 -11.62 7.98 5.36
CA HIS A 35 -12.11 7.00 6.32
C HIS A 35 -12.90 7.72 7.41
N LYS A 36 -14.06 7.17 7.81
CA LYS A 36 -14.96 7.80 8.79
C LYS A 36 -15.33 9.25 8.44
N SER A 37 -15.55 9.51 7.16
CA SER A 37 -15.86 10.81 6.57
C SER A 37 -14.74 11.85 6.58
N GLU A 38 -13.55 11.52 7.06
CA GLU A 38 -12.38 12.41 7.12
C GLU A 38 -11.29 11.97 6.12
N PRO A 39 -10.62 12.93 5.46
CA PRO A 39 -9.48 12.59 4.62
C PRO A 39 -8.35 12.01 5.45
N VAL A 40 -7.66 10.99 4.93
CA VAL A 40 -6.60 10.30 5.65
C VAL A 40 -5.38 10.04 4.79
N LEU A 41 -4.20 10.34 5.35
CA LEU A 41 -2.90 9.96 4.82
C LEU A 41 -2.41 8.72 5.57
N LEU A 42 -2.06 7.67 4.82
CA LEU A 42 -1.69 6.38 5.37
C LEU A 42 -0.17 6.30 5.59
N LEU A 43 0.25 6.24 6.85
CA LEU A 43 1.65 6.16 7.25
C LEU A 43 1.89 4.91 8.10
N GLY A 44 2.97 4.17 7.83
CA GLY A 44 3.17 2.95 8.57
C GLY A 44 4.56 2.31 8.51
N GLY A 45 4.63 1.17 9.16
CA GLY A 45 5.78 0.28 9.20
C GLY A 45 5.43 -0.97 9.99
N SER A 46 6.08 -2.09 9.71
CA SER A 46 5.89 -3.31 10.50
C SER A 46 7.10 -4.24 10.45
N VAL A 47 7.21 -5.07 11.49
CA VAL A 47 8.32 -6.04 11.64
C VAL A 47 8.16 -7.25 10.73
N GLU A 48 6.91 -7.55 10.27
CA GLU A 48 6.61 -8.64 9.36
C GLU A 48 5.57 -8.22 8.32
N ASP A 49 5.46 -8.99 7.24
CA ASP A 49 4.48 -8.79 6.18
C ASP A 49 3.13 -9.45 6.51
N ASN A 50 3.16 -10.62 7.13
CA ASN A 50 2.01 -11.39 7.63
C ASN A 50 1.74 -11.05 9.10
N LEU A 51 1.53 -9.77 9.38
CA LEU A 51 1.52 -9.18 10.72
C LEU A 51 0.54 -9.87 11.69
N PHE A 52 -0.55 -10.46 11.20
CA PHE A 52 -1.52 -11.16 12.05
C PHE A 52 -0.96 -12.42 12.73
N GLN A 53 0.20 -12.92 12.29
CA GLN A 53 0.83 -14.13 12.82
C GLN A 53 1.91 -13.87 13.88
N ILE A 54 2.29 -12.61 14.13
CA ILE A 54 3.33 -12.32 15.13
C ILE A 54 2.82 -12.46 16.58
N PRO A 55 3.66 -12.89 17.52
CA PRO A 55 3.23 -13.13 18.91
C PRO A 55 2.83 -11.86 19.67
N ASN A 56 3.52 -10.72 19.44
CA ASN A 56 3.31 -9.46 20.17
C ASN A 56 2.53 -8.43 19.32
N LEU A 57 1.46 -8.88 18.68
CA LEU A 57 0.70 -8.07 17.75
C LEU A 57 0.13 -6.79 18.39
N LYS A 58 -0.46 -6.92 19.59
CA LYS A 58 -1.08 -5.77 20.28
C LYS A 58 -0.06 -4.69 20.57
N GLU A 59 1.06 -5.04 21.16
CA GLU A 59 2.16 -4.13 21.50
C GLU A 59 2.75 -3.47 20.25
N HIS A 60 2.85 -4.21 19.15
CA HIS A 60 3.29 -3.69 17.87
C HIS A 60 2.34 -2.61 17.32
N LEU A 61 1.03 -2.87 17.37
CA LEU A 61 0.00 -1.91 16.92
C LEU A 61 -0.09 -0.69 17.85
N ASP A 62 0.07 -0.88 19.18
CA ASP A 62 0.13 0.21 20.16
C ASP A 62 1.32 1.13 19.88
N LEU A 63 2.51 0.55 19.59
CA LEU A 63 3.69 1.32 19.21
C LEU A 63 3.45 2.11 17.92
N LEU A 64 2.90 1.46 16.88
CA LEU A 64 2.60 2.12 15.60
C LEU A 64 1.67 3.33 15.81
N GLN A 65 0.58 3.14 16.54
CA GLN A 65 -0.37 4.21 16.84
C GLN A 65 0.30 5.35 17.64
N SER A 66 1.14 5.02 18.63
CA SER A 66 1.78 6.01 19.50
C SER A 66 2.73 6.97 18.77
N VAL A 67 3.24 6.57 17.61
CA VAL A 67 4.09 7.39 16.74
C VAL A 67 3.35 8.02 15.56
N GLY A 68 2.00 7.97 15.57
CA GLY A 68 1.15 8.56 14.55
C GLY A 68 1.01 7.71 13.28
N GLY A 69 1.43 6.44 13.33
CA GLY A 69 1.19 5.48 12.25
C GLY A 69 -0.24 4.96 12.28
N ASN A 70 -0.82 4.76 11.10
CA ASN A 70 -2.21 4.33 10.90
C ASN A 70 -2.36 3.38 9.69
N TYR A 71 -1.29 2.70 9.30
CA TYR A 71 -1.32 1.85 8.11
C TYR A 71 -0.41 0.64 8.23
N VAL A 72 -0.96 -0.52 7.90
CA VAL A 72 -0.22 -1.80 7.80
C VAL A 72 -0.62 -2.55 6.55
N ARG A 73 0.29 -3.37 6.04
CA ARG A 73 -0.03 -4.42 5.09
C ARG A 73 -0.16 -5.76 5.81
N CYS A 74 -0.87 -6.68 5.21
CA CYS A 74 -1.06 -8.02 5.70
C CYS A 74 -1.03 -8.99 4.51
N THR A 75 0.11 -9.64 4.27
CA THR A 75 0.13 -10.77 3.34
C THR A 75 -0.51 -11.98 4.00
N MET A 76 -1.30 -12.74 3.25
CA MET A 76 -1.88 -13.99 3.72
C MET A 76 -0.86 -15.14 3.64
N SER A 77 0.36 -14.89 4.16
CA SER A 77 1.53 -15.77 4.10
C SER A 77 1.71 -16.58 5.38
N CYS A 78 2.30 -17.77 5.23
CA CYS A 78 2.59 -18.71 6.32
C CYS A 78 4.07 -19.13 6.38
N ARG A 79 4.96 -18.46 5.66
CA ARG A 79 6.35 -18.91 5.47
C ARG A 79 7.31 -18.64 6.64
N ASP A 80 6.95 -17.73 7.55
CA ASP A 80 7.87 -17.32 8.63
C ASP A 80 7.73 -18.25 9.86
N GLU A 81 8.78 -18.34 10.68
CA GLU A 81 8.81 -19.19 11.85
C GLU A 81 7.68 -18.86 12.84
N GLY A 82 7.02 -19.87 13.38
CA GLY A 82 5.87 -19.73 14.30
C GLY A 82 4.53 -19.44 13.62
N ASN A 83 4.53 -19.35 12.29
CA ASN A 83 3.29 -19.22 11.53
C ASN A 83 2.53 -20.57 11.47
N VAL A 84 1.23 -20.48 11.31
CA VAL A 84 0.36 -21.63 11.07
C VAL A 84 -0.30 -21.51 9.71
N TRP A 85 -0.59 -22.65 9.07
CA TRP A 85 -1.29 -22.68 7.78
C TRP A 85 -2.80 -22.57 7.96
N GLN A 86 -3.48 -22.09 6.93
CA GLN A 86 -4.91 -21.81 6.92
C GLN A 86 -5.81 -23.07 6.95
N PHE A 87 -5.27 -24.23 6.65
CA PHE A 87 -6.01 -25.50 6.63
C PHE A 87 -5.58 -26.43 7.76
N ASN A 88 -6.50 -27.31 8.19
CA ASN A 88 -6.21 -28.31 9.22
C ASN A 88 -5.29 -29.40 8.67
N GLU A 89 -4.30 -29.76 9.47
CA GLU A 89 -3.34 -30.84 9.17
C GLU A 89 -3.70 -32.08 10.01
N VAL A 90 -3.76 -33.23 9.34
CA VAL A 90 -4.00 -34.53 9.97
C VAL A 90 -2.97 -35.52 9.42
N GLU A 91 -2.18 -36.14 10.29
CA GLU A 91 -1.17 -37.14 9.94
C GLU A 91 -0.14 -36.66 8.89
N GLY A 92 0.23 -35.38 8.94
CA GLY A 92 1.21 -34.77 8.05
C GLY A 92 0.66 -34.33 6.68
N LEU A 93 -0.67 -34.37 6.47
CA LEU A 93 -1.33 -33.88 5.26
C LEU A 93 -2.43 -32.90 5.61
N TYR A 94 -2.57 -31.87 4.79
CA TYR A 94 -3.64 -30.89 4.94
C TYR A 94 -4.95 -31.39 4.34
N ASN A 95 -6.05 -31.04 5.01
CA ASN A 95 -7.39 -31.21 4.45
C ASN A 95 -7.94 -29.83 4.06
N LEU A 96 -7.96 -29.51 2.76
CA LEU A 96 -8.43 -28.22 2.24
C LEU A 96 -9.95 -28.00 2.42
N ASP A 97 -10.69 -29.03 2.86
CA ASP A 97 -12.09 -28.88 3.25
C ASP A 97 -12.26 -28.46 4.72
N GLN A 98 -11.19 -28.45 5.51
CA GLN A 98 -11.19 -28.11 6.94
C GLN A 98 -10.28 -26.93 7.24
N TRP A 99 -10.80 -25.94 7.96
CA TRP A 99 -10.05 -24.79 8.38
C TRP A 99 -9.19 -25.06 9.62
N ASN A 100 -8.01 -24.46 9.68
CA ASN A 100 -7.26 -24.30 10.91
C ASN A 100 -7.83 -23.11 11.69
N GLU A 101 -8.58 -23.37 12.74
CA GLU A 101 -9.23 -22.33 13.54
C GLU A 101 -8.25 -21.33 14.14
N GLU A 102 -7.02 -21.74 14.48
CA GLU A 102 -6.00 -20.86 15.04
C GLU A 102 -5.60 -19.77 14.03
N PHE A 103 -5.37 -20.13 12.75
CA PHE A 103 -5.05 -19.17 11.70
C PHE A 103 -6.13 -18.09 11.59
N TRP A 104 -7.39 -18.51 11.51
CA TRP A 104 -8.51 -17.60 11.32
C TRP A 104 -8.84 -16.78 12.56
N GLN A 105 -8.59 -17.30 13.75
CA GLN A 105 -8.70 -16.53 15.01
C GLN A 105 -7.61 -15.47 15.09
N ARG A 106 -6.36 -15.77 14.72
CA ARG A 106 -5.27 -14.78 14.62
C ARG A 106 -5.63 -13.67 13.64
N PHE A 107 -6.16 -14.01 12.45
CA PHE A 107 -6.57 -13.06 11.44
C PHE A 107 -7.74 -12.17 11.91
N ASN A 108 -8.78 -12.76 12.48
CA ASN A 108 -9.91 -11.99 13.03
C ASN A 108 -9.48 -11.06 14.17
N ASN A 109 -8.62 -11.54 15.07
CA ASN A 109 -8.07 -10.72 16.15
C ASN A 109 -7.24 -9.53 15.61
N PHE A 110 -6.46 -9.74 14.56
CA PHE A 110 -5.72 -8.68 13.88
C PHE A 110 -6.66 -7.60 13.33
N LEU A 111 -7.70 -7.98 12.61
CA LEU A 111 -8.69 -7.04 12.07
C LEU A 111 -9.41 -6.25 13.18
N ARG A 112 -9.76 -6.92 14.29
CA ARG A 112 -10.35 -6.26 15.45
C ARG A 112 -9.38 -5.27 16.11
N LEU A 113 -8.14 -5.68 16.34
CA LEU A 113 -7.14 -4.83 17.00
C LEU A 113 -6.74 -3.62 16.15
N THR A 114 -6.71 -3.75 14.82
CA THR A 114 -6.45 -2.63 13.90
C THR A 114 -7.64 -1.67 13.84
N ALA A 115 -8.89 -2.19 13.83
CA ALA A 115 -10.10 -1.36 13.90
C ALA A 115 -10.18 -0.51 15.18
N GLU A 116 -9.84 -1.10 16.33
CA GLU A 116 -9.81 -0.41 17.62
C GLU A 116 -8.80 0.76 17.68
N ARG A 117 -7.83 0.80 16.76
CA ARG A 117 -6.75 1.79 16.69
C ARG A 117 -6.82 2.72 15.48
N ASP A 118 -7.89 2.63 14.69
CA ASP A 118 -8.01 3.35 13.42
C ASP A 118 -6.83 3.11 12.46
N ILE A 119 -6.31 1.88 12.44
CA ILE A 119 -5.22 1.46 11.56
C ILE A 119 -5.81 0.78 10.32
N ILE A 120 -5.60 1.38 9.16
CA ILE A 120 -6.02 0.82 7.86
C ILE A 120 -5.14 -0.38 7.51
N VAL A 121 -5.78 -1.44 7.01
CA VAL A 121 -5.13 -2.69 6.61
C VAL A 121 -5.21 -2.84 5.10
N GLN A 122 -4.08 -3.06 4.42
CA GLN A 122 -4.07 -3.56 3.05
C GLN A 122 -3.80 -5.07 3.08
N ILE A 123 -4.81 -5.87 2.73
CA ILE A 123 -4.66 -7.32 2.59
C ILE A 123 -4.08 -7.62 1.21
N GLU A 124 -3.01 -8.39 1.17
CA GLU A 124 -2.46 -8.99 -0.05
C GLU A 124 -2.87 -10.46 -0.07
N VAL A 125 -3.85 -10.76 -0.92
CA VAL A 125 -4.60 -12.03 -0.91
C VAL A 125 -3.70 -13.21 -1.25
N TRP A 126 -2.90 -13.06 -2.33
CA TRP A 126 -1.99 -14.10 -2.77
C TRP A 126 -0.55 -13.71 -2.46
N ALA A 127 0.00 -14.33 -1.43
CA ALA A 127 1.40 -14.18 -1.06
C ALA A 127 2.29 -14.97 -2.03
N THR A 128 2.61 -14.41 -3.19
CA THR A 128 3.30 -15.11 -4.29
C THR A 128 4.56 -15.84 -3.86
N PHE A 129 5.26 -15.32 -2.83
CA PHE A 129 6.46 -15.95 -2.25
C PHE A 129 6.20 -17.30 -1.56
N ASP A 130 4.97 -17.65 -1.24
CA ASP A 130 4.61 -18.95 -0.67
C ASP A 130 4.45 -20.04 -1.73
N TYR A 131 4.56 -19.71 -3.03
CA TYR A 131 4.24 -20.60 -4.14
C TYR A 131 5.44 -21.01 -5.00
N TYR A 132 6.68 -20.87 -4.48
CA TYR A 132 7.88 -21.34 -5.15
C TYR A 132 8.97 -21.76 -4.16
N ARG A 133 9.96 -22.51 -4.63
CA ARG A 133 11.10 -23.05 -3.87
C ARG A 133 10.62 -23.84 -2.64
N LEU A 134 11.34 -23.71 -1.52
CA LEU A 134 11.02 -24.40 -0.27
C LEU A 134 9.63 -24.06 0.27
N ASN A 135 9.11 -22.85 0.00
CA ASN A 135 7.78 -22.48 0.45
C ASN A 135 6.68 -23.25 -0.29
N TRP A 136 6.85 -23.47 -1.61
CA TRP A 136 5.93 -24.33 -2.36
C TRP A 136 6.01 -25.79 -1.91
N ASP A 137 7.19 -26.22 -1.53
CA ASP A 137 7.45 -27.59 -1.07
C ASP A 137 6.60 -27.98 0.16
N ILE A 138 6.30 -27.01 1.01
CA ILE A 138 5.49 -27.19 2.24
C ILE A 138 4.09 -26.60 2.15
N ASN A 139 3.72 -25.98 1.00
CA ASN A 139 2.45 -25.28 0.83
C ASN A 139 1.27 -26.29 0.81
N PRO A 140 0.16 -26.04 1.52
CA PRO A 140 -1.03 -26.90 1.49
C PRO A 140 -1.63 -27.11 0.10
N PHE A 141 -1.49 -26.15 -0.79
CA PHE A 141 -1.97 -26.27 -2.18
C PHE A 141 -1.07 -27.14 -3.07
N ASN A 142 0.12 -27.49 -2.63
CA ASN A 142 0.92 -28.49 -3.34
C ASN A 142 0.27 -29.88 -3.20
N PRO A 143 -0.03 -30.59 -4.29
CA PRO A 143 -0.72 -31.88 -4.26
C PRO A 143 -0.10 -32.94 -3.35
N LYS A 144 1.21 -32.87 -3.10
CA LYS A 144 1.88 -33.82 -2.19
C LYS A 144 1.54 -33.59 -0.71
N ASN A 145 1.05 -32.39 -0.36
CA ASN A 145 0.82 -31.97 1.01
C ASN A 145 -0.67 -32.01 1.42
N ASN A 146 -1.60 -32.40 0.52
CA ASN A 146 -3.02 -32.44 0.85
C ASN A 146 -3.69 -33.73 0.41
N VAL A 147 -4.85 -34.03 1.03
CA VAL A 147 -5.66 -35.21 0.75
C VAL A 147 -6.73 -34.99 -0.33
N ASN A 148 -6.88 -33.77 -0.86
CA ASN A 148 -8.03 -33.35 -1.64
C ASN A 148 -7.88 -33.57 -3.14
N TYR A 149 -6.63 -33.56 -3.64
CA TYR A 149 -6.36 -33.79 -5.05
C TYR A 149 -4.91 -34.26 -5.29
N THR A 150 -4.65 -34.77 -6.47
CA THR A 150 -3.35 -35.29 -6.89
C THR A 150 -2.73 -34.44 -8.00
N PHE A 151 -1.44 -34.63 -8.28
CA PHE A 151 -0.76 -34.04 -9.45
C PHE A 151 -1.47 -34.37 -10.76
N ALA A 152 -1.89 -35.63 -10.94
CA ALA A 152 -2.59 -36.05 -12.16
C ALA A 152 -3.94 -35.38 -12.39
N GLN A 153 -4.62 -34.96 -11.31
CA GLN A 153 -5.92 -34.27 -11.39
C GLN A 153 -5.78 -32.77 -11.64
N THR A 154 -4.70 -32.16 -11.15
CA THR A 154 -4.54 -30.70 -11.17
C THR A 154 -3.52 -30.19 -12.16
N ASN A 155 -2.59 -31.05 -12.56
CA ASN A 155 -1.43 -30.69 -13.36
C ASN A 155 -0.55 -29.59 -12.72
N LEU A 156 -0.65 -29.42 -11.37
CA LEU A 156 0.24 -28.54 -10.64
C LEU A 156 1.66 -29.10 -10.62
N PRO A 157 2.70 -28.24 -10.64
CA PRO A 157 4.08 -28.72 -10.57
C PRO A 157 4.41 -29.27 -9.17
N GLU A 158 5.23 -30.31 -9.12
CA GLU A 158 5.75 -30.82 -7.85
C GLU A 158 6.75 -29.85 -7.22
N VAL A 159 7.60 -29.26 -8.05
CA VAL A 159 8.67 -28.32 -7.68
C VAL A 159 8.56 -27.06 -8.54
N VAL A 160 8.76 -25.91 -7.91
CA VAL A 160 8.84 -24.60 -8.57
C VAL A 160 10.13 -23.91 -8.11
N ASP A 161 11.15 -23.89 -8.95
CA ASP A 161 12.48 -23.36 -8.59
C ASP A 161 12.61 -21.85 -8.75
N SER A 162 11.85 -21.25 -9.66
CA SER A 162 11.93 -19.84 -10.00
C SER A 162 10.89 -19.01 -9.23
N HIS A 163 11.17 -17.71 -9.10
CA HIS A 163 10.19 -16.73 -8.63
C HIS A 163 8.94 -16.75 -9.53
N PRO A 164 7.74 -16.46 -9.01
CA PRO A 164 6.50 -16.41 -9.80
C PRO A 164 6.55 -15.58 -11.08
N THR A 165 7.45 -14.61 -11.17
CA THR A 165 7.71 -13.82 -12.39
C THR A 165 8.14 -14.66 -13.59
N GLN A 166 8.80 -15.78 -13.34
CA GLN A 166 9.33 -16.70 -14.36
C GLN A 166 8.61 -18.04 -14.32
N THR A 167 7.47 -18.09 -13.72
CA THR A 167 6.87 -19.31 -13.22
C THR A 167 6.17 -20.14 -14.26
N GLU A 168 6.31 -21.43 -14.05
CA GLU A 168 5.52 -22.51 -14.62
C GLU A 168 4.51 -23.07 -13.59
N ASN A 169 4.22 -22.35 -12.50
CA ASN A 169 3.25 -22.79 -11.49
C ASN A 169 1.82 -22.53 -11.96
N ASN A 170 1.17 -23.58 -12.47
CA ASN A 170 -0.21 -23.56 -12.94
C ASN A 170 -1.23 -23.20 -11.85
N PHE A 171 -0.83 -23.07 -10.61
CA PHE A 171 -1.66 -22.53 -9.55
C PHE A 171 -2.23 -21.15 -9.91
N PHE A 172 -1.42 -20.30 -10.53
CA PHE A 172 -1.79 -18.95 -10.95
C PHE A 172 -2.52 -18.90 -12.31
N TRP A 173 -2.74 -20.03 -12.96
CA TRP A 173 -3.45 -20.13 -14.24
C TRP A 173 -4.77 -20.91 -14.13
N SER A 174 -5.26 -21.09 -12.91
CA SER A 174 -6.49 -21.86 -12.63
C SER A 174 -7.77 -21.17 -13.07
N VAL A 175 -7.73 -19.85 -13.27
CA VAL A 175 -8.90 -19.00 -13.57
C VAL A 175 -9.50 -19.33 -14.96
N PRO A 176 -10.82 -19.01 -15.19
CA PRO A 176 -11.51 -19.38 -16.44
C PRO A 176 -10.89 -18.83 -17.71
N ALA A 177 -10.27 -17.65 -17.66
CA ALA A 177 -9.62 -17.02 -18.81
C ALA A 177 -8.29 -17.69 -19.21
N GLU A 178 -7.73 -18.52 -18.32
CA GLU A 178 -6.49 -19.27 -18.50
C GLU A 178 -6.76 -20.78 -18.65
N ASN A 179 -6.17 -21.60 -17.80
CA ASN A 179 -6.31 -23.06 -17.87
C ASN A 179 -7.65 -23.58 -17.33
N ASN A 180 -8.46 -22.74 -16.67
CA ASN A 180 -9.76 -23.09 -16.10
C ASN A 180 -9.70 -24.37 -15.23
N GLN A 181 -8.69 -24.48 -14.37
CA GLN A 181 -8.45 -25.64 -13.51
C GLN A 181 -9.43 -25.66 -12.32
N ARG A 182 -10.63 -26.21 -12.53
CA ARG A 182 -11.74 -26.16 -11.59
C ARG A 182 -11.47 -26.79 -10.23
N ILE A 183 -10.61 -27.81 -10.15
CA ILE A 183 -10.29 -28.47 -8.88
C ILE A 183 -9.48 -27.52 -8.00
N VAL A 184 -8.46 -26.85 -8.57
CA VAL A 184 -7.63 -25.87 -7.83
C VAL A 184 -8.45 -24.62 -7.52
N LEU A 185 -9.16 -24.09 -8.51
CA LEU A 185 -9.97 -22.89 -8.38
C LEU A 185 -11.00 -22.99 -7.26
N LYS A 186 -11.67 -24.13 -7.11
CA LYS A 186 -12.61 -24.39 -6.00
C LYS A 186 -11.99 -24.06 -4.63
N TYR A 187 -10.75 -24.48 -4.39
CA TYR A 187 -10.09 -24.27 -3.09
C TYR A 187 -9.51 -22.87 -2.97
N GLN A 188 -9.15 -22.25 -4.08
CA GLN A 188 -8.77 -20.83 -4.11
C GLN A 188 -9.97 -19.93 -3.79
N GLU A 189 -11.12 -20.14 -4.44
CA GLU A 189 -12.37 -19.44 -4.12
C GLU A 189 -12.77 -19.63 -2.66
N LYS A 190 -12.68 -20.87 -2.14
CA LYS A 190 -12.93 -21.15 -0.74
C LYS A 190 -12.02 -20.35 0.20
N PHE A 191 -10.74 -20.23 -0.12
CA PHE A 191 -9.79 -19.44 0.66
C PHE A 191 -10.12 -17.94 0.64
N VAL A 192 -10.40 -17.39 -0.53
CA VAL A 192 -10.80 -15.98 -0.68
C VAL A 192 -12.14 -15.71 0.02
N ASP A 193 -13.13 -16.60 -0.12
CA ASP A 193 -14.40 -16.48 0.59
C ASP A 193 -14.20 -16.41 2.12
N GLN A 194 -13.27 -17.18 2.67
CA GLN A 194 -12.98 -17.15 4.09
C GLN A 194 -12.28 -15.86 4.54
N ILE A 195 -11.37 -15.31 3.71
CA ILE A 195 -10.80 -13.97 3.95
C ILE A 195 -11.94 -12.94 4.01
N LEU A 196 -12.83 -12.95 3.02
CA LEU A 196 -13.94 -12.00 2.92
C LEU A 196 -14.97 -12.19 4.05
N PHE A 197 -15.23 -13.41 4.47
CA PHE A 197 -16.11 -13.70 5.63
C PHE A 197 -15.70 -12.95 6.90
N TYR A 198 -14.40 -12.76 7.12
CA TYR A 198 -13.89 -11.97 8.23
C TYR A 198 -13.78 -10.49 7.86
N SER A 199 -13.16 -10.16 6.74
CA SER A 199 -12.71 -8.80 6.44
C SER A 199 -13.82 -7.84 5.98
N LEU A 200 -14.88 -8.32 5.31
CA LEU A 200 -15.99 -7.45 4.88
C LEU A 200 -16.78 -6.83 6.04
N LYS A 201 -16.67 -7.40 7.24
CA LYS A 201 -17.30 -6.86 8.47
C LYS A 201 -16.64 -5.58 8.99
N PHE A 202 -15.46 -5.24 8.47
CA PHE A 202 -14.66 -4.10 8.90
C PHE A 202 -14.62 -3.04 7.80
N ASP A 203 -14.57 -1.78 8.20
CA ASP A 203 -14.62 -0.62 7.33
C ASP A 203 -13.24 -0.04 6.93
N HIS A 204 -12.15 -0.62 7.45
CA HIS A 204 -10.77 -0.13 7.35
C HIS A 204 -9.86 -1.02 6.47
N VAL A 205 -10.43 -1.78 5.52
CA VAL A 205 -9.68 -2.78 4.72
C VAL A 205 -9.62 -2.41 3.25
N LEU A 206 -8.41 -2.44 2.69
CA LEU A 206 -8.07 -2.35 1.27
C LEU A 206 -7.61 -3.73 0.78
N TYR A 207 -7.82 -4.05 -0.49
CA TYR A 207 -7.44 -5.34 -1.07
C TYR A 207 -6.44 -5.17 -2.21
N CYS A 208 -5.33 -5.90 -2.13
CA CYS A 208 -4.38 -6.11 -3.21
C CYS A 208 -4.42 -7.57 -3.63
N MET A 209 -4.51 -7.84 -4.92
CA MET A 209 -4.69 -9.23 -5.37
C MET A 209 -3.46 -10.06 -5.05
N ASP A 210 -2.30 -9.57 -5.40
CA ASP A 210 -1.04 -10.27 -5.18
C ASP A 210 -0.01 -9.42 -4.42
N ASN A 211 1.00 -10.09 -3.91
CA ASN A 211 2.24 -9.49 -3.46
C ASN A 211 3.33 -9.72 -4.52
N GLU A 212 3.68 -8.70 -5.32
CA GLU A 212 4.73 -8.76 -6.36
C GLU A 212 4.50 -9.86 -7.40
N THR A 213 3.48 -9.67 -8.21
CA THR A 213 3.15 -10.65 -9.25
C THR A 213 3.75 -10.32 -10.61
N SER A 214 4.03 -11.36 -11.39
CA SER A 214 4.32 -11.29 -12.83
C SER A 214 3.51 -12.29 -13.62
N VAL A 215 2.46 -12.83 -13.03
CA VAL A 215 1.48 -13.66 -13.74
C VAL A 215 0.66 -12.82 -14.73
N THR A 216 -0.26 -13.45 -15.44
CA THR A 216 -1.07 -12.77 -16.45
C THR A 216 -2.03 -11.75 -15.80
N PRO A 217 -2.41 -10.69 -16.52
CA PRO A 217 -3.42 -9.74 -16.03
C PRO A 217 -4.77 -10.39 -15.74
N GLU A 218 -5.11 -11.48 -16.42
CA GLU A 218 -6.37 -12.22 -16.28
C GLU A 218 -6.52 -12.82 -14.87
N TRP A 219 -5.41 -13.23 -14.24
CA TRP A 219 -5.40 -13.70 -12.87
C TRP A 219 -5.85 -12.61 -11.88
N GLY A 220 -5.14 -11.48 -11.84
CA GLY A 220 -5.47 -10.38 -10.93
C GLY A 220 -6.86 -9.79 -11.20
N LYS A 221 -7.24 -9.68 -12.49
CA LYS A 221 -8.58 -9.24 -12.89
C LYS A 221 -9.67 -10.16 -12.35
N PHE A 222 -9.53 -11.47 -12.50
CA PHE A 222 -10.50 -12.44 -11.97
C PHE A 222 -10.71 -12.27 -10.45
N TRP A 223 -9.64 -12.15 -9.69
CA TRP A 223 -9.76 -12.01 -8.22
C TRP A 223 -10.31 -10.66 -7.80
N ALA A 224 -9.98 -9.58 -8.49
CA ALA A 224 -10.57 -8.27 -8.22
C ALA A 224 -12.08 -8.27 -8.51
N GLU A 225 -12.51 -8.82 -9.64
CA GLU A 225 -13.94 -8.99 -9.99
C GLU A 225 -14.66 -9.89 -8.98
N TYR A 226 -14.02 -10.99 -8.55
CA TYR A 226 -14.56 -11.93 -7.57
C TYR A 226 -14.80 -11.25 -6.21
N ILE A 227 -13.80 -10.54 -5.71
CA ILE A 227 -13.88 -9.83 -4.42
C ILE A 227 -14.95 -8.72 -4.48
N GLN A 228 -15.00 -7.95 -5.57
CA GLN A 228 -16.02 -6.92 -5.75
C GLN A 228 -17.43 -7.52 -5.83
N ALA A 229 -17.61 -8.64 -6.52
CA ALA A 229 -18.91 -9.32 -6.61
C ALA A 229 -19.37 -9.80 -5.21
N LYS A 230 -18.50 -10.43 -4.43
CA LYS A 230 -18.79 -10.87 -3.05
C LYS A 230 -19.08 -9.70 -2.11
N ALA A 231 -18.37 -8.60 -2.25
CA ALA A 231 -18.63 -7.38 -1.49
C ALA A 231 -20.00 -6.78 -1.84
N ASN A 232 -20.34 -6.75 -3.14
CA ASN A 232 -21.66 -6.31 -3.61
C ASN A 232 -22.78 -7.19 -3.06
N ASP A 233 -22.61 -8.52 -3.02
CA ASP A 233 -23.56 -9.45 -2.41
C ASP A 233 -23.75 -9.19 -0.90
N ALA A 234 -22.71 -8.68 -0.24
CA ALA A 234 -22.75 -8.25 1.15
C ALA A 234 -23.18 -6.78 1.33
N GLU A 235 -23.61 -6.10 0.27
CA GLU A 235 -24.02 -4.68 0.24
C GLU A 235 -22.93 -3.70 0.71
N VAL A 236 -21.66 -4.02 0.50
CA VAL A 236 -20.52 -3.14 0.81
C VAL A 236 -19.65 -2.86 -0.41
N ASN A 237 -19.03 -1.67 -0.43
CA ASN A 237 -18.01 -1.34 -1.42
C ASN A 237 -16.62 -1.68 -0.89
N VAL A 238 -15.73 -2.09 -1.79
CA VAL A 238 -14.33 -2.35 -1.47
C VAL A 238 -13.41 -1.72 -2.50
N GLU A 239 -12.21 -1.39 -2.07
CA GLU A 239 -11.17 -0.80 -2.90
C GLU A 239 -10.12 -1.85 -3.23
N THR A 240 -9.79 -1.99 -4.51
CA THR A 240 -8.93 -3.06 -5.03
C THR A 240 -7.77 -2.51 -5.85
N THR A 241 -6.64 -3.22 -5.82
CA THR A 241 -5.44 -2.95 -6.63
C THR A 241 -4.68 -4.24 -6.96
N GLU A 242 -3.62 -4.09 -7.76
CA GLU A 242 -2.63 -5.13 -8.02
C GLU A 242 -1.22 -4.62 -7.77
N MET A 243 -0.34 -5.46 -7.21
CA MET A 243 1.07 -5.13 -7.01
C MET A 243 1.93 -5.96 -7.95
N TRP A 244 2.42 -5.30 -9.00
CA TRP A 244 3.32 -5.90 -9.99
C TRP A 244 4.75 -5.97 -9.49
N ASP A 245 5.51 -6.97 -9.94
CA ASP A 245 6.91 -7.20 -9.56
C ASP A 245 7.91 -6.31 -10.31
N SER A 246 7.54 -5.74 -11.44
CA SER A 246 8.45 -4.92 -12.23
C SER A 246 8.90 -3.66 -11.51
N HIS A 247 10.21 -3.50 -11.31
CA HIS A 247 10.82 -2.28 -10.73
C HIS A 247 10.72 -1.05 -11.63
N ASN A 248 10.30 -1.23 -12.87
CA ASN A 248 10.01 -0.16 -13.80
C ASN A 248 8.53 0.14 -13.82
N LEU A 249 8.09 1.21 -13.18
CA LEU A 249 6.68 1.65 -13.15
C LEU A 249 6.07 1.89 -14.55
N PHE A 250 6.90 1.97 -15.60
CA PHE A 250 6.46 2.16 -16.99
C PHE A 250 6.41 0.84 -17.77
N HIS A 251 6.68 -0.28 -17.13
CA HIS A 251 6.53 -1.60 -17.71
C HIS A 251 5.05 -1.89 -18.01
N THR A 252 4.80 -2.72 -19.02
CA THR A 252 3.43 -3.09 -19.45
C THR A 252 2.57 -3.68 -18.33
N GLN A 253 3.16 -4.36 -17.36
CA GLN A 253 2.45 -4.87 -16.20
C GLN A 253 1.70 -3.77 -15.45
N HIS A 254 2.36 -2.66 -15.10
CA HIS A 254 1.70 -1.54 -14.41
C HIS A 254 0.61 -0.88 -15.24
N GLN A 255 0.69 -0.97 -16.59
CA GLN A 255 -0.35 -0.45 -17.46
C GLN A 255 -1.68 -1.21 -17.31
N ASN A 256 -1.65 -2.48 -16.87
CA ASN A 256 -2.87 -3.24 -16.60
C ASN A 256 -3.67 -2.66 -15.43
N THR A 257 -2.99 -2.16 -14.39
CA THR A 257 -3.68 -1.43 -13.30
C THR A 257 -4.07 -0.02 -13.73
N LEU A 258 -3.17 0.71 -14.39
CA LEU A 258 -3.43 2.07 -14.86
C LEU A 258 -4.60 2.15 -15.84
N GLY A 259 -4.71 1.20 -16.75
CA GLY A 259 -5.72 1.16 -17.80
C GLY A 259 -7.10 0.68 -17.36
N HIS A 260 -7.25 0.17 -16.14
CA HIS A 260 -8.51 -0.40 -15.63
C HIS A 260 -8.96 0.24 -14.31
N PRO A 261 -9.28 1.56 -14.31
CA PRO A 261 -9.74 2.27 -13.10
C PRO A 261 -11.09 1.77 -12.59
N GLU A 262 -11.91 1.16 -13.43
CA GLU A 262 -13.18 0.54 -13.08
C GLU A 262 -12.99 -0.70 -12.19
N LEU A 263 -11.84 -1.34 -12.30
CA LEU A 263 -11.49 -2.54 -11.55
C LEU A 263 -10.53 -2.22 -10.40
N TYR A 264 -9.55 -1.37 -10.65
CA TYR A 264 -8.50 -1.03 -9.68
C TYR A 264 -8.65 0.44 -9.26
N SER A 265 -9.32 0.66 -8.15
CA SER A 265 -9.63 1.99 -7.63
C SER A 265 -8.41 2.75 -7.09
N PHE A 266 -7.29 2.08 -6.89
CA PHE A 266 -6.00 2.67 -6.55
C PHE A 266 -4.85 1.93 -7.22
N CYS A 267 -3.66 2.52 -7.20
CA CYS A 267 -2.44 1.92 -7.75
C CYS A 267 -1.42 1.66 -6.66
N ASP A 268 -0.65 0.58 -6.79
CA ASP A 268 0.55 0.35 -6.00
C ASP A 268 1.79 0.80 -6.77
N ALA A 269 2.64 1.58 -6.13
CA ALA A 269 3.93 2.03 -6.67
C ALA A 269 5.12 1.59 -5.81
N SER A 270 4.95 0.54 -5.00
CA SER A 270 5.96 0.04 -4.07
C SER A 270 7.28 -0.30 -4.76
N GLN A 271 7.23 -0.79 -5.99
CA GLN A 271 8.42 -1.16 -6.75
C GLN A 271 9.31 0.04 -7.14
N ASN A 272 8.77 1.26 -7.12
CA ASN A 272 9.60 2.46 -7.27
C ASN A 272 10.64 2.61 -6.16
N ASN A 273 10.43 2.00 -4.99
CA ASN A 273 11.37 2.03 -3.87
C ASN A 273 12.67 1.24 -4.12
N HIS A 274 12.84 0.60 -5.27
CA HIS A 274 14.14 0.16 -5.79
C HIS A 274 14.99 1.31 -6.35
N GLN A 275 14.38 2.46 -6.66
CA GLN A 275 15.10 3.64 -7.12
C GLN A 275 15.56 4.51 -5.93
N ARG A 276 16.50 5.43 -6.19
CA ARG A 276 17.10 6.32 -5.18
C ARG A 276 17.11 7.76 -5.65
N GLY A 277 17.24 8.68 -4.71
CA GLY A 277 17.46 10.10 -4.96
C GLY A 277 16.44 10.73 -5.90
N GLN A 278 16.90 11.58 -6.81
CA GLN A 278 16.05 12.29 -7.75
C GLN A 278 15.26 11.34 -8.67
N LYS A 279 15.86 10.22 -9.08
CA LYS A 279 15.18 9.23 -9.95
C LYS A 279 13.94 8.63 -9.30
N HIS A 280 13.98 8.37 -7.98
CA HIS A 280 12.81 7.90 -7.23
C HIS A 280 11.66 8.91 -7.30
N TRP A 281 11.96 10.21 -7.11
CA TRP A 281 10.98 11.28 -7.24
C TRP A 281 10.44 11.41 -8.65
N ASP A 282 11.32 11.49 -9.64
CA ASP A 282 10.93 11.73 -11.04
C ASP A 282 10.03 10.60 -11.58
N ASN A 283 10.33 9.34 -11.23
CA ASN A 283 9.50 8.21 -11.60
C ASN A 283 8.12 8.30 -10.94
N ALA A 284 8.05 8.65 -9.66
CA ALA A 284 6.79 8.84 -8.95
C ALA A 284 5.93 9.92 -9.61
N GLN A 285 6.50 11.08 -9.96
CA GLN A 285 5.77 12.15 -10.62
C GLN A 285 5.30 11.77 -12.03
N LYS A 286 6.13 11.09 -12.81
CA LYS A 286 5.76 10.59 -14.14
C LYS A 286 4.65 9.52 -14.05
N PHE A 287 4.71 8.62 -13.06
CA PHE A 287 3.69 7.61 -12.86
C PHE A 287 2.35 8.26 -12.47
N ARG A 288 2.39 9.19 -11.52
CA ARG A 288 1.22 9.95 -11.08
C ARG A 288 0.56 10.72 -12.23
N ALA A 289 1.34 11.29 -13.16
CA ALA A 289 0.83 12.01 -14.31
C ALA A 289 0.08 11.12 -15.34
N GLN A 290 0.22 9.81 -15.28
CA GLN A 290 -0.48 8.86 -16.16
C GLN A 290 -1.87 8.48 -15.62
N LEU A 291 -2.20 8.80 -14.36
CA LEU A 291 -3.47 8.42 -13.76
C LEU A 291 -4.64 9.19 -14.39
N ASN A 292 -5.52 8.47 -15.05
CA ASN A 292 -6.77 9.00 -15.57
C ASN A 292 -7.89 7.94 -15.40
N PRO A 293 -8.85 8.15 -14.49
CA PRO A 293 -8.96 9.27 -13.54
C PRO A 293 -7.85 9.29 -12.48
N VAL A 294 -7.68 10.43 -11.84
CA VAL A 294 -6.82 10.55 -10.64
C VAL A 294 -7.38 9.64 -9.54
N ARG A 295 -6.51 8.92 -8.87
CA ARG A 295 -6.84 8.00 -7.77
C ARG A 295 -5.64 7.81 -6.84
N PRO A 296 -5.82 7.23 -5.65
CA PRO A 296 -4.73 7.06 -4.70
C PRO A 296 -3.58 6.21 -5.27
N ILE A 297 -2.35 6.57 -4.89
CA ILE A 297 -1.17 5.74 -5.11
C ILE A 297 -0.64 5.31 -3.75
N ASN A 298 -0.60 4.00 -3.52
CA ASN A 298 -0.04 3.44 -2.31
C ASN A 298 1.42 3.01 -2.52
N SER A 299 2.22 3.11 -1.44
CA SER A 299 3.57 2.61 -1.35
C SER A 299 3.74 1.84 -0.03
N VAL A 300 3.63 0.51 -0.10
CA VAL A 300 3.61 -0.37 1.08
C VAL A 300 4.95 -1.04 1.39
N LYS A 301 5.94 -0.87 0.51
CA LYS A 301 7.26 -1.50 0.63
C LYS A 301 8.36 -0.47 0.43
N ILE A 302 8.65 0.33 1.46
CA ILE A 302 9.79 1.23 1.43
C ILE A 302 11.02 0.48 1.90
N TYR A 303 11.87 0.12 0.95
CA TYR A 303 13.14 -0.54 1.17
C TYR A 303 14.23 0.41 1.65
N GLY A 304 15.33 -0.16 2.15
CA GLY A 304 16.51 0.46 2.75
C GLY A 304 16.91 -0.34 3.98
N SER A 305 18.10 -0.15 4.53
CA SER A 305 18.56 -0.84 5.75
C SER A 305 19.29 -2.19 5.53
N ASP A 306 19.25 -2.79 4.35
CA ASP A 306 19.96 -4.05 4.08
C ASP A 306 21.45 -3.86 3.73
N GLN A 307 21.92 -2.62 3.65
CA GLN A 307 23.30 -2.23 3.36
C GLN A 307 23.83 -2.69 2.00
N TYR A 308 23.00 -3.26 1.14
CA TYR A 308 23.42 -3.83 -0.12
C TYR A 308 22.42 -3.54 -1.25
N HIS A 309 21.45 -4.42 -1.45
CA HIS A 309 20.55 -4.41 -2.61
C HIS A 309 19.61 -3.19 -2.59
N PHE A 310 19.04 -2.91 -1.44
CA PHE A 310 18.08 -1.82 -1.26
C PHE A 310 18.70 -0.53 -0.69
N GLY A 311 19.98 -0.54 -0.34
CA GLY A 311 20.69 0.59 0.23
C GLY A 311 20.70 0.61 1.75
N ASP A 312 20.99 1.76 2.31
CA ASP A 312 21.10 1.98 3.76
C ASP A 312 19.82 2.58 4.36
N ASP A 313 19.87 2.84 5.66
CA ASP A 313 18.78 3.46 6.42
C ASP A 313 18.40 4.84 5.84
N GLN A 314 19.39 5.61 5.35
CA GLN A 314 19.13 6.90 4.71
C GLN A 314 18.29 6.75 3.45
N ASP A 315 18.60 5.78 2.60
CA ASP A 315 17.78 5.50 1.40
C ASP A 315 16.33 5.16 1.80
N GLY A 316 16.14 4.41 2.88
CA GLY A 316 14.83 4.03 3.40
C GLY A 316 13.98 5.23 3.80
N PHE A 317 14.50 6.07 4.72
CA PHE A 317 13.69 7.20 5.17
C PHE A 317 13.61 8.34 4.14
N GLU A 318 14.60 8.52 3.26
CA GLU A 318 14.49 9.47 2.14
C GLU A 318 13.36 9.08 1.17
N ARG A 319 13.20 7.78 0.86
CA ARG A 319 12.06 7.27 0.06
C ARG A 319 10.73 7.55 0.75
N PHE A 320 10.65 7.33 2.07
CA PHE A 320 9.44 7.61 2.84
C PHE A 320 9.01 9.09 2.70
N TRP A 321 9.93 10.03 2.89
CA TRP A 321 9.64 11.45 2.77
C TRP A 321 9.30 11.84 1.33
N ARG A 322 10.05 11.33 0.34
CA ARG A 322 9.76 11.60 -1.08
C ARG A 322 8.42 11.05 -1.53
N ASN A 323 7.95 9.92 -1.01
CA ASN A 323 6.63 9.39 -1.32
C ASN A 323 5.54 10.36 -0.86
N VAL A 324 5.57 10.81 0.39
CA VAL A 324 4.56 11.75 0.91
C VAL A 324 4.63 13.09 0.19
N PHE A 325 5.81 13.69 0.06
CA PHE A 325 5.99 14.96 -0.67
C PHE A 325 5.68 14.82 -2.17
N GLY A 326 5.81 13.63 -2.71
CA GLY A 326 5.44 13.28 -4.08
C GLY A 326 3.94 13.10 -4.32
N GLY A 327 3.11 13.27 -3.29
CA GLY A 327 1.65 13.18 -3.40
C GLY A 327 1.13 11.74 -3.42
N MET A 328 1.83 10.80 -2.81
CA MET A 328 1.31 9.45 -2.60
C MET A 328 0.35 9.39 -1.41
N ALA A 329 -0.68 8.58 -1.52
CA ALA A 329 -1.70 8.40 -0.50
C ALA A 329 -1.23 7.55 0.69
N SER A 330 -0.15 6.80 0.51
CA SER A 330 0.47 6.04 1.59
C SER A 330 2.00 5.98 1.49
N ALA A 331 2.62 5.77 2.65
CA ALA A 331 4.05 5.48 2.77
C ALA A 331 4.27 4.56 3.97
N ARG A 332 4.79 3.33 3.73
CA ARG A 332 5.02 2.34 4.78
C ARG A 332 6.41 1.73 4.66
N PHE A 333 7.17 1.73 5.75
CA PHE A 333 8.45 1.04 5.85
C PHE A 333 8.27 -0.49 5.75
N HIS A 334 9.04 -1.10 4.86
CA HIS A 334 9.08 -2.55 4.71
C HIS A 334 9.75 -3.22 5.93
N ARG A 335 9.48 -4.51 6.13
CA ARG A 335 10.04 -5.31 7.22
C ARG A 335 11.57 -5.43 7.16
N PRO A 336 12.25 -5.63 8.30
CA PRO A 336 13.67 -5.97 8.31
C PRO A 336 13.94 -7.34 7.65
N PRO A 337 15.15 -7.57 7.13
CA PRO A 337 16.26 -6.62 7.10
C PRO A 337 16.21 -5.65 5.91
N SER A 338 15.31 -5.82 4.94
CA SER A 338 15.28 -5.03 3.70
C SER A 338 14.61 -3.64 3.85
N GLY A 339 13.99 -3.36 4.99
CA GLY A 339 13.42 -2.07 5.34
C GLY A 339 13.57 -1.77 6.83
N LEU A 340 13.19 -0.55 7.23
CA LEU A 340 13.31 -0.07 8.62
C LEU A 340 12.29 -0.70 9.58
N GLY A 341 11.30 -1.41 9.04
CA GLY A 341 10.22 -2.01 9.83
C GLY A 341 9.44 -1.00 10.66
N LEU A 342 9.32 -1.28 11.95
CA LEU A 342 8.85 -0.34 12.98
C LEU A 342 9.95 -0.16 14.05
N GLY A 343 11.21 -0.11 13.61
CA GLY A 343 12.36 0.16 14.47
C GLY A 343 12.41 1.61 14.95
N PRO A 344 13.36 1.94 15.87
CA PRO A 344 13.45 3.29 16.46
C PRO A 344 13.57 4.41 15.42
N LEU A 345 14.26 4.17 14.30
CA LEU A 345 14.42 5.15 13.24
C LEU A 345 13.12 5.36 12.49
N ALA A 346 12.43 4.29 12.10
CA ALA A 346 11.10 4.37 11.48
C ALA A 346 10.11 5.13 12.37
N CYS A 347 10.08 4.84 13.67
CA CYS A 347 9.23 5.52 14.64
C CYS A 347 9.47 7.04 14.67
N ARG A 348 10.75 7.49 14.67
CA ARG A 348 11.08 8.92 14.61
C ARG A 348 10.59 9.57 13.33
N HIS A 349 10.77 8.92 12.18
CA HIS A 349 10.33 9.48 10.89
C HIS A 349 8.81 9.50 10.75
N LEU A 350 8.10 8.49 11.25
CA LEU A 350 6.63 8.47 11.34
C LEU A 350 6.13 9.64 12.19
N LYS A 351 6.68 9.80 13.40
CA LYS A 351 6.32 10.89 14.30
C LYS A 351 6.57 12.26 13.67
N SER A 352 7.75 12.48 13.09
CA SER A 352 8.09 13.75 12.44
C SER A 352 7.20 14.04 11.23
N MET A 353 6.88 13.03 10.41
CA MET A 353 5.97 13.20 9.29
C MET A 353 4.56 13.58 9.78
N ARG A 354 4.05 12.92 10.83
CA ARG A 354 2.74 13.25 11.39
C ARG A 354 2.74 14.67 11.97
N MET A 355 3.78 15.06 12.70
CA MET A 355 3.92 16.43 13.18
C MET A 355 3.89 17.47 12.05
N LEU A 356 4.47 17.18 10.89
CA LEU A 356 4.40 18.07 9.73
C LEU A 356 3.00 18.07 9.13
N THR A 357 2.43 16.89 8.86
CA THR A 357 1.14 16.77 8.16
C THR A 357 -0.06 17.24 8.97
N ASP A 358 0.03 17.23 10.30
CA ASP A 358 -0.98 17.80 11.19
C ASP A 358 -0.93 19.35 11.25
N ASN A 359 0.14 19.96 10.71
CA ASN A 359 0.34 21.41 10.70
C ASN A 359 0.24 22.05 9.32
N ILE A 360 -0.02 21.27 8.27
CA ILE A 360 -0.26 21.73 6.89
C ILE A 360 -1.55 21.07 6.37
N HIS A 361 -2.30 21.76 5.53
CA HIS A 361 -3.48 21.19 4.86
C HIS A 361 -3.06 20.23 3.75
N ILE A 362 -2.41 19.12 4.11
CA ILE A 362 -1.74 18.19 3.19
C ILE A 362 -2.64 17.73 2.03
N PHE A 363 -3.95 17.55 2.30
CA PHE A 363 -4.94 17.12 1.30
C PHE A 363 -5.29 18.20 0.27
N SER A 364 -4.85 19.45 0.49
CA SER A 364 -4.95 20.56 -0.46
C SER A 364 -3.62 20.86 -1.15
N CYS A 365 -2.55 20.18 -0.77
CA CYS A 365 -1.22 20.40 -1.31
C CYS A 365 -0.94 19.54 -2.54
N GLN A 366 -0.06 20.07 -3.41
CA GLN A 366 0.47 19.37 -4.58
C GLN A 366 2.00 19.42 -4.59
N PRO A 367 2.68 18.35 -5.06
CA PRO A 367 4.12 18.38 -5.29
C PRO A 367 4.50 19.52 -6.26
N ASN A 368 5.44 20.36 -5.85
CA ASN A 368 5.83 21.50 -6.70
C ASN A 368 7.28 21.93 -6.49
N ASN A 369 8.21 21.18 -7.07
CA ASN A 369 9.63 21.53 -7.05
C ASN A 369 9.98 22.74 -7.94
N HIS A 370 9.05 23.26 -8.76
CA HIS A 370 9.28 24.47 -9.56
C HIS A 370 9.42 25.73 -8.70
N LEU A 371 8.95 25.69 -7.45
CA LEU A 371 9.19 26.75 -6.48
C LEU A 371 10.65 26.80 -6.01
N LEU A 372 11.45 25.75 -6.26
CA LEU A 372 12.81 25.62 -5.75
C LEU A 372 13.83 25.94 -6.86
N SER A 373 14.79 26.82 -6.56
CA SER A 373 15.93 27.14 -7.42
C SER A 373 17.25 27.05 -6.63
N ASN A 374 18.37 27.14 -7.31
CA ASN A 374 19.71 26.95 -6.74
C ASN A 374 19.85 25.63 -5.96
N ARG A 375 19.07 24.59 -6.33
CA ARG A 375 19.12 23.26 -5.74
C ARG A 375 19.89 22.27 -6.61
N ARG A 376 20.61 21.36 -5.97
CA ARG A 376 21.21 20.18 -6.61
C ARG A 376 20.21 19.03 -6.66
N GLU A 377 20.51 18.00 -7.44
CA GLU A 377 19.76 16.75 -7.40
C GLU A 377 19.66 16.21 -5.97
N ASN A 378 18.49 15.70 -5.61
CA ASN A 378 18.18 15.13 -4.30
C ASN A 378 18.47 16.07 -3.11
N GLN A 379 18.46 17.38 -3.30
CA GLN A 379 18.76 18.33 -2.22
C GLN A 379 17.53 18.80 -1.46
N ALA A 380 16.41 19.04 -2.15
CA ALA A 380 15.17 19.48 -1.53
C ALA A 380 13.95 19.11 -2.38
N TYR A 381 12.81 18.95 -1.73
CA TYR A 381 11.52 18.61 -2.36
C TYR A 381 10.41 19.44 -1.73
N ALA A 382 9.50 19.97 -2.52
CA ALA A 382 8.41 20.82 -2.05
C ALA A 382 7.03 20.25 -2.32
N ILE A 383 6.12 20.48 -1.36
CA ILE A 383 4.69 20.30 -1.51
C ILE A 383 3.97 21.58 -1.06
N THR A 384 2.95 22.01 -1.78
CA THR A 384 2.35 23.33 -1.54
C THR A 384 0.84 23.37 -1.84
N ASN A 385 0.12 24.12 -1.03
CA ASN A 385 -1.15 24.76 -1.37
C ASN A 385 -0.81 26.19 -1.77
N ILE A 386 -0.66 26.40 -3.10
CA ILE A 386 -0.06 27.60 -3.65
C ILE A 386 -0.71 28.89 -3.13
N GLY A 387 0.10 29.86 -2.75
CA GLY A 387 -0.35 31.12 -2.18
C GLY A 387 -0.77 31.05 -0.70
N LYS A 388 -0.85 29.88 -0.08
CA LYS A 388 -1.26 29.72 1.31
C LYS A 388 -0.15 29.15 2.19
N GLU A 389 0.41 28.00 1.78
CA GLU A 389 1.40 27.29 2.58
C GLU A 389 2.28 26.39 1.72
N VAL A 390 3.50 26.17 2.16
CA VAL A 390 4.46 25.28 1.52
C VAL A 390 5.31 24.58 2.55
N ALA A 391 5.54 23.29 2.35
CA ALA A 391 6.54 22.54 3.08
C ALA A 391 7.68 22.16 2.15
N VAL A 392 8.93 22.21 2.65
CA VAL A 392 10.11 21.77 1.93
C VAL A 392 10.87 20.74 2.77
N TYR A 393 11.12 19.57 2.19
CA TYR A 393 11.93 18.51 2.77
C TYR A 393 13.37 18.60 2.26
N PHE A 394 14.33 18.52 3.16
CA PHE A 394 15.76 18.48 2.90
C PHE A 394 16.34 17.12 3.32
N PRO A 395 16.61 16.21 2.37
CA PRO A 395 17.34 14.96 2.62
C PRO A 395 18.71 15.18 3.28
N LYS A 396 19.34 16.29 2.91
CA LYS A 396 20.66 16.71 3.41
C LYS A 396 20.66 18.20 3.69
N SER A 397 21.44 18.61 4.68
CA SER A 397 21.64 20.03 4.97
C SER A 397 22.20 20.81 3.77
N GLY A 398 21.80 22.05 3.66
CA GLY A 398 22.25 22.94 2.58
C GLY A 398 21.41 24.21 2.47
N THR A 399 21.68 24.97 1.40
CA THR A 399 20.95 26.17 1.04
C THR A 399 20.30 25.97 -0.33
N ILE A 400 19.05 26.38 -0.46
CA ILE A 400 18.32 26.51 -1.74
C ILE A 400 17.56 27.83 -1.72
N ASP A 401 17.04 28.24 -2.88
CA ASP A 401 16.10 29.36 -2.94
C ASP A 401 14.68 28.83 -3.15
N ILE A 402 13.69 29.47 -2.47
CA ILE A 402 12.27 29.23 -2.68
C ILE A 402 11.58 30.47 -3.22
N ASP A 403 10.77 30.31 -4.26
CA ASP A 403 9.95 31.36 -4.82
C ASP A 403 8.63 31.47 -4.06
N LEU A 404 8.51 32.55 -3.28
CA LEU A 404 7.30 32.92 -2.54
C LEU A 404 6.54 34.08 -3.20
N SER A 405 6.79 34.37 -4.51
CA SER A 405 6.18 35.48 -5.24
C SER A 405 4.64 35.44 -5.27
N LEU A 406 4.06 34.26 -5.20
CA LEU A 406 2.60 34.05 -5.16
C LEU A 406 2.02 34.04 -3.74
N PHE A 407 2.85 34.25 -2.72
CA PHE A 407 2.42 34.30 -1.32
C PHE A 407 2.36 35.76 -0.89
N ASP A 408 1.19 36.18 -0.48
CA ASP A 408 0.97 37.53 0.04
C ASP A 408 1.33 37.64 1.51
N ALA A 409 1.78 38.81 1.97
CA ALA A 409 1.94 39.15 3.38
C ALA A 409 3.09 38.47 4.17
N ASP A 410 3.08 38.76 5.46
CA ASP A 410 4.02 38.21 6.43
C ASP A 410 3.67 36.75 6.72
N LEU A 411 4.60 35.87 6.42
CA LEU A 411 4.46 34.43 6.62
C LEU A 411 5.24 33.99 7.86
N THR A 412 4.82 32.90 8.44
CA THR A 412 5.55 32.20 9.48
C THR A 412 6.37 31.06 8.88
N LEU A 413 7.65 31.01 9.18
CA LEU A 413 8.56 29.92 8.85
C LEU A 413 8.95 29.13 10.09
N GLN A 414 8.82 27.81 10.03
CA GLN A 414 9.19 26.95 11.16
C GLN A 414 9.91 25.70 10.67
N TRP A 415 11.09 25.45 11.26
CA TRP A 415 11.90 24.26 10.97
C TRP A 415 11.53 23.10 11.87
N LEU A 416 11.40 21.91 11.28
CA LEU A 416 11.24 20.63 11.96
C LEU A 416 12.57 19.85 11.88
N ASN A 417 13.17 19.59 13.04
CA ASN A 417 14.27 18.63 13.13
C ASN A 417 13.69 17.22 13.06
N ILE A 418 13.86 16.55 11.91
CA ILE A 418 13.27 15.22 11.68
C ILE A 418 13.87 14.17 12.60
N ASN A 419 15.18 14.23 12.85
CA ASN A 419 15.86 13.23 13.66
C ASN A 419 15.49 13.29 15.14
N GLN A 420 15.04 14.44 15.62
CA GLN A 420 14.64 14.65 17.02
C GLN A 420 13.11 14.71 17.19
N SER A 421 12.36 14.79 16.08
CA SER A 421 10.91 15.07 16.09
C SER A 421 10.56 16.31 16.90
N GLU A 422 11.24 17.43 16.60
CA GLU A 422 11.10 18.70 17.33
C GLU A 422 10.98 19.88 16.39
N TRP A 423 10.00 20.75 16.66
CA TRP A 423 9.89 22.04 16.01
C TRP A 423 10.86 23.04 16.64
N LEU A 424 11.58 23.80 15.81
CA LEU A 424 12.34 24.98 16.26
C LEU A 424 11.39 26.19 16.43
N ASN A 425 11.97 27.28 16.97
CA ASN A 425 11.22 28.54 17.08
C ASN A 425 10.75 29.06 15.73
N GLN A 426 9.58 29.66 15.73
CA GLN A 426 9.03 30.32 14.55
C GLN A 426 9.82 31.59 14.22
N MET A 427 9.93 31.87 12.92
CA MET A 427 10.54 33.08 12.36
C MET A 427 9.58 33.71 11.36
N SER A 428 9.62 35.02 11.20
CA SER A 428 8.88 35.71 10.15
C SER A 428 9.65 35.69 8.84
N VAL A 429 8.92 35.52 7.74
CA VAL A 429 9.44 35.64 6.38
C VAL A 429 8.41 36.38 5.52
N HIS A 430 8.87 37.26 4.61
CA HIS A 430 7.97 37.99 3.71
C HIS A 430 7.77 37.20 2.41
N GLY A 431 6.52 37.05 1.98
CA GLY A 431 6.15 36.61 0.65
C GLY A 431 6.49 37.67 -0.44
N GLY A 432 5.98 37.43 -1.64
CA GLY A 432 6.18 38.36 -2.79
C GLY A 432 7.58 38.34 -3.39
N LYS A 433 8.48 37.44 -2.98
CA LYS A 433 9.87 37.39 -3.44
C LYS A 433 10.49 35.99 -3.33
N VAL A 434 11.66 35.83 -3.93
CA VAL A 434 12.52 34.67 -3.73
C VAL A 434 13.26 34.81 -2.40
N VAL A 435 13.30 33.73 -1.62
CA VAL A 435 13.92 33.65 -0.29
C VAL A 435 14.91 32.50 -0.22
N ALA A 436 16.11 32.75 0.32
CA ALA A 436 17.07 31.69 0.59
C ALA A 436 16.67 30.92 1.85
N LEU A 437 16.61 29.59 1.75
CA LEU A 437 16.36 28.67 2.85
C LEU A 437 17.65 27.91 3.15
N THR A 438 18.21 28.12 4.35
CA THR A 438 19.39 27.40 4.84
C THR A 438 18.98 26.52 6.01
N THR A 439 19.28 25.22 5.95
CA THR A 439 19.01 24.30 7.06
C THR A 439 19.75 24.72 8.32
N PRO A 440 19.15 24.63 9.52
CA PRO A 440 19.73 25.12 10.78
C PRO A 440 21.06 24.46 11.15
N SER A 441 21.23 23.19 10.79
CA SER A 441 22.46 22.42 11.05
C SER A 441 22.57 21.21 10.10
N GLN A 442 23.61 20.41 10.29
CA GLN A 442 23.71 19.10 9.62
C GLN A 442 22.55 18.17 10.04
N GLY A 443 22.05 17.37 9.09
CA GLY A 443 20.95 16.41 9.33
C GLY A 443 19.82 16.52 8.33
N HIS A 444 18.68 15.96 8.75
CA HIS A 444 17.45 15.92 7.94
C HIS A 444 16.44 16.92 8.49
N TRP A 445 15.94 17.75 7.60
CA TRP A 445 15.09 18.87 7.98
C TRP A 445 13.83 18.92 7.11
N ALA A 446 12.75 19.38 7.70
CA ALA A 446 11.64 19.92 6.97
C ALA A 446 11.37 21.37 7.43
N VAL A 447 10.87 22.20 6.54
CA VAL A 447 10.43 23.55 6.88
C VAL A 447 9.00 23.74 6.42
N LEU A 448 8.20 24.34 7.26
CA LEU A 448 6.83 24.76 6.96
C LEU A 448 6.79 26.28 6.90
N ILE A 449 6.22 26.82 5.82
CA ILE A 449 5.99 28.25 5.58
C ILE A 449 4.50 28.45 5.33
N ARG A 450 3.85 29.29 6.12
CA ARG A 450 2.40 29.53 6.06
C ARG A 450 2.01 30.90 6.62
#